data_b1b7002fab4e43230fe307408c8fca2f
#
_entry.id   b1b7002fab4e43230fe307408c8fca2f
#
_cell.length_a   1.000
_cell.length_b   1.000
_cell.length_c   1.000
_cell.angle_alpha   90.00
_cell.angle_beta   90.00
_cell.angle_gamma   90.00
#
_symmetry.space_group_name_H-M   'P 1'
#
loop_
_entity.id
_entity.type
_entity.pdbx_description
1 polymer ?
#
loop_
_entity_poly.entity_id
_entity_poly.type
_entity_poly.pdbx_seq_one_letter_code
_entity_poly.pdbx_strand_id
1 'polypeptide(L)'
;SPIGVGALYMKRGSLNKIAPYPGESDPENSHASTRVHMATSNFASILTIPDAIDFHESIGGQNKESRLRYLRQLWTDEAESMSHIELLGGSDEESWTGMGSFRLQARNSVADARELQQRLENDFGIFTVIRVGLASGSCVRITPQVFTSPDEISKLVDAMKKLV
;
A
#
# COMPACT_ATOMS: atom_id res chain seq x y z
N SER A 1 -14.58 2.83 -4.77
CA SER A 1 -15.08 2.05 -5.91
C SER A 1 -14.96 0.56 -5.63
N PRO A 2 -15.81 -0.29 -6.22
CA PRO A 2 -15.72 -1.74 -6.06
C PRO A 2 -14.42 -2.31 -6.64
N ILE A 3 -14.08 -3.53 -6.24
CA ILE A 3 -12.94 -4.29 -6.77
C ILE A 3 -13.10 -4.51 -8.28
N GLY A 4 -12.01 -4.42 -9.02
CA GLY A 4 -11.98 -4.68 -10.47
C GLY A 4 -12.08 -3.43 -11.34
N VAL A 5 -11.96 -2.25 -10.76
CA VAL A 5 -11.83 -0.98 -11.49
C VAL A 5 -10.61 -0.21 -11.02
N GLY A 6 -9.98 0.49 -11.93
CA GLY A 6 -8.82 1.33 -11.66
C GLY A 6 -8.69 2.41 -12.71
N ALA A 7 -7.81 3.37 -12.48
CA ALA A 7 -7.48 4.44 -13.40
C ALA A 7 -6.03 4.33 -13.84
N LEU A 8 -5.79 4.42 -15.15
CA LEU A 8 -4.46 4.55 -15.72
C LEU A 8 -4.30 5.99 -16.26
N TYR A 9 -3.41 6.74 -15.64
CA TYR A 9 -3.01 8.03 -16.17
C TYR A 9 -1.85 7.88 -17.14
N MET A 10 -1.97 8.55 -18.28
CA MET A 10 -0.93 8.58 -19.28
C MET A 10 -0.65 10.03 -19.70
N LYS A 11 0.62 10.46 -19.56
CA LYS A 11 1.04 11.77 -20.04
C LYS A 11 0.86 11.85 -21.56
N ARG A 12 0.37 12.99 -22.06
CA ARG A 12 0.21 13.21 -23.51
C ARG A 12 1.54 12.92 -24.24
N GLY A 13 1.48 12.17 -25.33
CA GLY A 13 2.64 11.74 -26.11
C GLY A 13 3.36 10.49 -25.59
N SER A 14 2.97 9.94 -24.43
CA SER A 14 3.58 8.70 -23.92
C SER A 14 3.04 7.44 -24.60
N LEU A 15 1.95 7.53 -25.33
CA LEU A 15 1.37 6.36 -26.04
C LEU A 15 2.36 5.72 -27.01
N ASN A 16 3.18 6.52 -27.67
CA ASN A 16 4.21 6.05 -28.61
C ASN A 16 5.31 5.21 -27.96
N LYS A 17 5.41 5.23 -26.63
CA LYS A 17 6.36 4.42 -25.85
C LYS A 17 5.80 3.04 -25.49
N ILE A 18 4.51 2.83 -25.75
CA ILE A 18 3.82 1.58 -25.42
C ILE A 18 3.63 0.82 -26.73
N ALA A 19 4.18 -0.40 -26.79
CA ALA A 19 4.02 -1.24 -27.97
C ALA A 19 2.55 -1.55 -28.25
N PRO A 20 2.12 -1.56 -29.51
CA PRO A 20 0.80 -2.03 -29.88
C PRO A 20 0.58 -3.49 -29.46
N TYR A 21 -0.64 -3.87 -29.12
CA TYR A 21 -0.95 -5.29 -28.94
C TYR A 21 -1.32 -5.93 -30.29
N PRO A 22 -1.17 -7.26 -30.44
CA PRO A 22 -1.35 -7.93 -31.75
C PRO A 22 -2.75 -7.80 -32.37
N GLY A 23 -3.78 -7.50 -31.58
CA GLY A 23 -5.16 -7.33 -32.05
C GLY A 23 -5.57 -5.88 -32.33
N GLU A 24 -4.65 -4.94 -32.26
CA GLU A 24 -4.94 -3.52 -32.51
C GLU A 24 -5.10 -3.28 -34.01
N SER A 25 -6.27 -2.78 -34.41
CA SER A 25 -6.62 -2.63 -35.84
C SER A 25 -5.91 -1.46 -36.53
N ASP A 26 -5.59 -0.41 -35.78
CA ASP A 26 -4.90 0.78 -36.30
C ASP A 26 -3.90 1.30 -35.25
N PRO A 27 -2.71 0.68 -35.15
CA PRO A 27 -1.70 1.04 -34.15
C PRO A 27 -1.17 2.47 -34.28
N GLU A 28 -1.16 3.04 -35.50
CA GLU A 28 -0.59 4.37 -35.77
C GLU A 28 -1.52 5.50 -35.31
N ASN A 29 -2.84 5.27 -35.36
CA ASN A 29 -3.86 6.25 -34.96
C ASN A 29 -4.58 5.85 -33.66
N SER A 30 -4.00 4.95 -32.89
CA SER A 30 -4.62 4.41 -31.68
C SER A 30 -4.75 5.44 -30.58
N HIS A 31 -5.82 5.32 -29.81
CA HIS A 31 -6.03 6.05 -28.55
C HIS A 31 -5.60 5.21 -27.35
N ALA A 32 -5.28 5.85 -26.25
CA ALA A 32 -4.92 5.17 -25.01
C ALA A 32 -5.95 4.12 -24.57
N SER A 33 -7.25 4.45 -24.69
CA SER A 33 -8.33 3.50 -24.39
C SER A 33 -8.32 2.26 -25.27
N THR A 34 -8.04 2.41 -26.56
CA THR A 34 -7.96 1.29 -27.50
C THR A 34 -6.75 0.40 -27.19
N ARG A 35 -5.62 1.01 -26.84
CA ARG A 35 -4.37 0.27 -26.57
C ARG A 35 -4.37 -0.50 -25.26
N VAL A 36 -5.10 -0.04 -24.26
CA VAL A 36 -5.11 -0.67 -22.91
C VAL A 36 -6.40 -1.41 -22.59
N HIS A 37 -7.40 -1.35 -23.48
CA HIS A 37 -8.70 -1.97 -23.25
C HIS A 37 -9.17 -2.79 -24.46
N MET A 38 -9.29 -4.10 -24.28
CA MET A 38 -9.54 -5.06 -25.37
C MET A 38 -10.85 -5.83 -25.23
N ALA A 39 -11.67 -5.53 -24.22
CA ALA A 39 -12.88 -6.31 -23.93
C ALA A 39 -14.02 -5.43 -23.42
N THR A 40 -15.19 -6.02 -23.25
CA THR A 40 -16.35 -5.34 -22.69
C THR A 40 -16.11 -4.97 -21.24
N SER A 41 -16.23 -3.69 -20.93
CA SER A 41 -16.03 -3.15 -19.58
C SER A 41 -17.19 -3.49 -18.65
N ASN A 42 -16.87 -3.64 -17.37
CA ASN A 42 -17.90 -3.58 -16.32
C ASN A 42 -18.28 -2.11 -16.06
N PHE A 43 -19.25 -1.63 -16.81
CA PHE A 43 -19.70 -0.23 -16.71
C PHE A 43 -20.24 0.12 -15.33
N ALA A 44 -20.88 -0.83 -14.63
CA ALA A 44 -21.38 -0.59 -13.28
C ALA A 44 -20.24 -0.20 -12.33
N SER A 45 -19.09 -0.87 -12.40
CA SER A 45 -17.92 -0.53 -11.60
C SER A 45 -17.27 0.79 -12.03
N ILE A 46 -17.20 1.04 -13.34
CA ILE A 46 -16.61 2.29 -13.87
C ILE A 46 -17.42 3.51 -13.44
N LEU A 47 -18.75 3.43 -13.48
CA LEU A 47 -19.64 4.52 -13.10
C LEU A 47 -19.57 4.91 -11.62
N THR A 48 -18.96 4.09 -10.77
CA THR A 48 -18.72 4.45 -9.36
C THR A 48 -17.45 5.29 -9.13
N ILE A 49 -16.63 5.50 -10.16
CA ILE A 49 -15.37 6.27 -10.03
C ILE A 49 -15.63 7.73 -9.61
N PRO A 50 -16.57 8.47 -10.22
CA PRO A 50 -16.89 9.83 -9.78
C PRO A 50 -17.24 9.90 -8.31
N ASP A 51 -18.15 9.05 -7.82
CA ASP A 51 -18.54 9.03 -6.41
C ASP A 51 -17.36 8.75 -5.47
N ALA A 52 -16.44 7.89 -5.90
CA ALA A 52 -15.22 7.61 -5.13
C ALA A 52 -14.25 8.80 -5.10
N ILE A 53 -14.19 9.58 -6.17
CA ILE A 53 -13.40 10.82 -6.25
C ILE A 53 -14.05 11.88 -5.36
N ASP A 54 -15.35 12.10 -5.47
CA ASP A 54 -16.09 13.06 -4.66
C ASP A 54 -15.94 12.77 -3.16
N PHE A 55 -16.02 11.49 -2.77
CA PHE A 55 -15.75 11.05 -1.40
C PHE A 55 -14.29 11.34 -0.99
N HIS A 56 -13.32 11.11 -1.89
CA HIS A 56 -11.93 11.44 -1.62
C HIS A 56 -11.74 12.95 -1.39
N GLU A 57 -12.32 13.77 -2.25
CA GLU A 57 -12.21 15.22 -2.19
C GLU A 57 -12.95 15.81 -0.99
N SER A 58 -14.08 15.22 -0.58
CA SER A 58 -14.84 15.68 0.60
C SER A 58 -14.04 15.58 1.91
N ILE A 59 -13.12 14.64 2.02
CA ILE A 59 -12.19 14.53 3.17
C ILE A 59 -10.98 15.46 2.96
N GLY A 60 -10.54 15.61 1.71
CA GLY A 60 -9.35 16.33 1.31
C GLY A 60 -8.09 15.46 1.32
N GLY A 61 -7.33 15.53 0.23
CA GLY A 61 -6.11 14.73 0.07
C GLY A 61 -5.06 15.01 1.16
N GLN A 62 -4.86 16.27 1.49
CA GLN A 62 -3.91 16.69 2.52
C GLN A 62 -4.33 16.22 3.93
N ASN A 63 -5.62 16.26 4.25
CA ASN A 63 -6.13 15.75 5.52
C ASN A 63 -5.87 14.24 5.65
N LYS A 64 -6.10 13.49 4.56
CA LYS A 64 -5.82 12.06 4.52
C LYS A 64 -4.33 11.77 4.70
N GLU A 65 -3.48 12.50 3.99
CA GLU A 65 -2.03 12.34 4.11
C GLU A 65 -1.56 12.62 5.53
N SER A 66 -1.93 13.76 6.11
CA SER A 66 -1.58 14.11 7.48
C SER A 66 -2.06 13.06 8.49
N ARG A 67 -3.29 12.56 8.32
CA ARG A 67 -3.84 11.49 9.18
C ARG A 67 -3.03 10.19 9.07
N LEU A 68 -2.70 9.77 7.87
CA LEU A 68 -1.95 8.53 7.65
C LEU A 68 -0.51 8.64 8.15
N ARG A 69 0.14 9.79 7.95
CA ARG A 69 1.47 10.07 8.51
C ARG A 69 1.45 10.04 10.04
N TYR A 70 0.48 10.69 10.66
CA TYR A 70 0.28 10.65 12.11
C TYR A 70 0.14 9.20 12.63
N LEU A 71 -0.73 8.39 12.02
CA LEU A 71 -0.93 7.00 12.42
C LEU A 71 0.34 6.15 12.25
N ARG A 72 1.12 6.42 11.21
CA ARG A 72 2.42 5.76 11.03
C ARG A 72 3.38 6.14 12.14
N GLN A 73 3.54 7.42 12.43
CA GLN A 73 4.45 7.93 13.46
C GLN A 73 4.15 7.33 14.84
N LEU A 74 2.88 7.20 15.23
CA LEU A 74 2.49 6.61 16.51
C LEU A 74 3.14 5.24 16.81
N TRP A 75 3.39 4.43 15.79
CA TRP A 75 4.02 3.13 16.02
C TRP A 75 5.51 3.12 15.66
N THR A 76 5.95 3.92 14.69
CA THR A 76 7.37 3.94 14.31
C THR A 76 8.24 4.58 15.38
N ASP A 77 7.79 5.66 16.01
CA ASP A 77 8.52 6.34 17.09
C ASP A 77 8.75 5.40 18.28
N GLU A 78 7.74 4.62 18.64
CA GLU A 78 7.86 3.60 19.70
C GLU A 78 8.79 2.45 19.26
N ALA A 79 8.65 1.98 18.01
CA ALA A 79 9.41 0.87 17.48
C ALA A 79 10.92 1.16 17.36
N GLU A 80 11.32 2.42 17.14
CA GLU A 80 12.72 2.84 17.11
C GLU A 80 13.46 2.54 18.42
N SER A 81 12.75 2.53 19.53
CA SER A 81 13.31 2.19 20.84
C SER A 81 13.45 0.67 21.08
N MET A 82 12.87 -0.17 20.22
CA MET A 82 12.82 -1.62 20.38
C MET A 82 14.00 -2.29 19.64
N SER A 83 15.03 -2.70 20.35
CA SER A 83 16.26 -3.28 19.77
C SER A 83 16.04 -4.57 18.95
N HIS A 84 14.93 -5.28 19.16
CA HIS A 84 14.57 -6.51 18.44
C HIS A 84 13.76 -6.22 17.15
N ILE A 85 13.36 -4.97 16.92
CA ILE A 85 12.63 -4.53 15.72
C ILE A 85 13.58 -3.83 14.77
N GLU A 86 13.48 -4.14 13.50
CA GLU A 86 14.13 -3.41 12.42
C GLU A 86 13.06 -2.73 11.56
N LEU A 87 13.02 -1.40 11.62
CA LEU A 87 12.18 -0.59 10.74
C LEU A 87 12.80 -0.52 9.33
N LEU A 88 11.94 -0.64 8.31
CA LEU A 88 12.37 -0.53 6.92
C LEU A 88 11.79 0.74 6.30
N GLY A 89 12.62 1.46 5.58
CA GLY A 89 12.30 2.72 4.92
C GLY A 89 13.35 3.78 5.20
N GLY A 90 13.23 4.92 4.53
CA GLY A 90 14.10 6.06 4.78
C GLY A 90 13.72 6.81 6.07
N SER A 91 14.70 7.48 6.64
CA SER A 91 14.50 8.41 7.78
C SER A 91 14.00 9.78 7.31
N ASP A 92 14.13 10.09 6.04
CA ASP A 92 13.67 11.35 5.45
C ASP A 92 12.15 11.35 5.28
N GLU A 93 11.49 12.40 5.78
CA GLU A 93 10.04 12.57 5.70
C GLU A 93 9.49 12.54 4.26
N GLU A 94 10.28 12.94 3.27
CA GLU A 94 9.89 12.88 1.86
C GLU A 94 9.92 11.45 1.29
N SER A 95 10.63 10.53 1.94
CA SER A 95 10.81 9.16 1.48
C SER A 95 9.72 8.18 1.94
N TRP A 96 8.79 8.60 2.81
CA TRP A 96 7.74 7.74 3.34
C TRP A 96 6.36 8.40 3.35
N THR A 97 5.34 7.57 3.42
CA THR A 97 3.92 7.95 3.47
C THR A 97 3.26 7.36 4.72
N GLY A 98 1.95 7.15 4.68
CA GLY A 98 1.22 6.49 5.77
C GLY A 98 1.50 5.00 5.94
N MET A 99 2.21 4.36 5.01
CA MET A 99 2.62 2.95 5.13
C MET A 99 4.00 2.85 5.78
N GLY A 100 4.21 1.76 6.52
CA GLY A 100 5.52 1.40 7.04
C GLY A 100 5.72 -0.11 7.01
N SER A 101 6.94 -0.56 7.21
CA SER A 101 7.29 -1.98 7.26
C SER A 101 8.30 -2.24 8.35
N PHE A 102 8.22 -3.41 8.95
CA PHE A 102 9.20 -3.85 9.94
C PHE A 102 9.43 -5.36 9.85
N ARG A 103 10.49 -5.80 10.50
CA ARG A 103 10.82 -7.20 10.74
C ARG A 103 11.51 -7.36 12.09
N LEU A 104 11.68 -8.56 12.55
CA LEU A 104 12.56 -8.83 13.69
C LEU A 104 14.02 -8.75 13.25
N GLN A 105 14.88 -8.27 14.15
CA GLN A 105 16.33 -8.15 13.88
C GLN A 105 16.94 -9.48 13.41
N ALA A 106 17.74 -9.41 12.35
CA ALA A 106 18.39 -10.55 11.69
C ALA A 106 17.43 -11.61 11.10
N ARG A 107 16.10 -11.35 11.04
CA ARG A 107 15.10 -12.24 10.44
C ARG A 107 14.55 -11.64 9.16
N ASN A 108 15.16 -11.99 8.05
CA ASN A 108 14.87 -11.36 6.75
C ASN A 108 14.42 -12.34 5.65
N SER A 109 14.28 -13.62 5.97
CA SER A 109 13.79 -14.62 5.02
C SER A 109 12.27 -14.53 4.83
N VAL A 110 11.77 -15.17 3.77
CA VAL A 110 10.32 -15.30 3.55
C VAL A 110 9.65 -16.10 4.67
N ALA A 111 10.34 -17.08 5.21
CA ALA A 111 9.84 -17.90 6.33
C ALA A 111 9.68 -17.04 7.59
N ASP A 112 10.68 -16.22 7.93
CA ASP A 112 10.62 -15.29 9.06
C ASP A 112 9.46 -14.29 8.94
N ALA A 113 9.29 -13.70 7.77
CA ALA A 113 8.20 -12.75 7.54
C ALA A 113 6.81 -13.43 7.67
N ARG A 114 6.69 -14.68 7.24
CA ARG A 114 5.46 -15.46 7.37
C ARG A 114 5.19 -15.83 8.83
N GLU A 115 6.21 -16.27 9.57
CA GLU A 115 6.09 -16.54 11.00
C GLU A 115 5.64 -15.30 11.77
N LEU A 116 6.27 -14.15 11.50
CA LEU A 116 5.91 -12.87 12.12
C LEU A 116 4.46 -12.48 11.80
N GLN A 117 4.05 -12.60 10.54
CA GLN A 117 2.67 -12.33 10.13
C GLN A 117 1.67 -13.23 10.85
N GLN A 118 1.95 -14.54 10.95
CA GLN A 118 1.10 -15.51 11.65
C GLN A 118 1.03 -15.22 13.16
N ARG A 119 2.13 -14.86 13.81
CA ARG A 119 2.12 -14.46 15.23
C ARG A 119 1.28 -13.22 15.45
N LEU A 120 1.43 -12.19 14.62
CA LEU A 120 0.60 -10.98 14.71
C LEU A 120 -0.88 -11.29 14.59
N GLU A 121 -1.26 -12.17 13.66
CA GLU A 121 -2.65 -12.55 13.43
C GLU A 121 -3.20 -13.47 14.53
N ASN A 122 -2.50 -14.55 14.88
CA ASN A 122 -3.01 -15.58 15.78
C ASN A 122 -2.95 -15.17 17.25
N ASP A 123 -1.87 -14.50 17.68
CA ASP A 123 -1.64 -14.17 19.08
C ASP A 123 -2.24 -12.82 19.47
N PHE A 124 -2.32 -11.89 18.50
CA PHE A 124 -2.73 -10.50 18.77
C PHE A 124 -3.95 -10.03 17.96
N GLY A 125 -4.43 -10.83 17.00
CA GLY A 125 -5.56 -10.48 16.13
C GLY A 125 -5.26 -9.32 15.18
N ILE A 126 -3.98 -9.16 14.78
CA ILE A 126 -3.52 -8.07 13.91
C ILE A 126 -3.19 -8.63 12.53
N PHE A 127 -4.05 -8.36 11.56
CA PHE A 127 -3.82 -8.74 10.17
C PHE A 127 -2.76 -7.84 9.52
N THR A 128 -1.74 -8.45 8.95
CA THR A 128 -0.68 -7.79 8.20
C THR A 128 -0.39 -8.52 6.89
N VAL A 129 0.38 -7.92 6.00
CA VAL A 129 0.75 -8.53 4.72
C VAL A 129 2.26 -8.60 4.59
N ILE A 130 2.78 -9.77 4.28
CA ILE A 130 4.21 -9.95 4.00
C ILE A 130 4.62 -9.25 2.70
N ARG A 131 5.86 -8.80 2.66
CA ARG A 131 6.53 -8.29 1.47
C ARG A 131 7.78 -9.10 1.21
N VAL A 132 7.88 -9.59 -0.01
CA VAL A 132 8.98 -10.42 -0.51
C VAL A 132 9.63 -9.75 -1.72
N GLY A 133 10.83 -10.17 -2.08
CA GLY A 133 11.54 -9.64 -3.25
C GLY A 133 12.22 -8.28 -3.03
N LEU A 134 12.31 -7.80 -1.80
CA LEU A 134 13.10 -6.62 -1.46
C LEU A 134 14.59 -6.98 -1.43
N ALA A 135 15.45 -6.07 -1.86
CA ALA A 135 16.91 -6.27 -1.81
C ALA A 135 17.43 -6.54 -0.40
N SER A 136 16.80 -5.95 0.62
CA SER A 136 17.14 -6.13 2.04
C SER A 136 16.50 -7.37 2.68
N GLY A 137 15.70 -8.16 1.95
CA GLY A 137 14.97 -9.30 2.48
C GLY A 137 13.49 -9.01 2.78
N SER A 138 12.81 -10.01 3.31
CA SER A 138 11.35 -9.97 3.54
C SER A 138 10.96 -9.27 4.84
N CYS A 139 9.71 -8.79 4.91
CA CYS A 139 9.18 -8.08 6.07
C CYS A 139 7.65 -8.16 6.13
N VAL A 140 7.04 -7.62 7.18
CA VAL A 140 5.61 -7.31 7.23
C VAL A 140 5.37 -5.84 6.97
N ARG A 141 4.24 -5.52 6.31
CA ARG A 141 3.82 -4.16 6.01
C ARG A 141 2.62 -3.78 6.85
N ILE A 142 2.70 -2.62 7.48
CA ILE A 142 1.62 -1.96 8.21
C ILE A 142 0.99 -0.91 7.31
N THR A 143 -0.31 -0.99 7.13
CA THR A 143 -1.06 -0.10 6.21
C THR A 143 -2.30 0.43 6.91
N PRO A 144 -2.18 1.41 7.79
CA PRO A 144 -3.33 2.05 8.40
C PRO A 144 -4.16 2.77 7.34
N GLN A 145 -5.44 2.92 7.62
CA GLN A 145 -6.38 3.70 6.82
C GLN A 145 -6.84 4.92 7.61
N VAL A 146 -7.47 5.87 6.95
CA VAL A 146 -7.94 7.11 7.61
C VAL A 146 -8.89 6.83 8.78
N PHE A 147 -9.62 5.72 8.74
CA PHE A 147 -10.53 5.26 9.78
C PHE A 147 -9.87 4.41 10.88
N THR A 148 -8.60 4.03 10.72
CA THR A 148 -7.84 3.33 11.78
C THR A 148 -7.73 4.22 13.01
N SER A 149 -8.09 3.70 14.17
CA SER A 149 -8.02 4.42 15.43
C SER A 149 -6.61 4.41 16.03
N PRO A 150 -6.24 5.41 16.85
CA PRO A 150 -5.00 5.35 17.63
C PRO A 150 -4.92 4.14 18.56
N ASP A 151 -6.04 3.66 19.09
CA ASP A 151 -6.09 2.49 19.96
C ASP A 151 -5.71 1.20 19.22
N GLU A 152 -6.08 1.08 17.93
CA GLU A 152 -5.63 -0.04 17.08
C GLU A 152 -4.12 0.01 16.83
N ILE A 153 -3.56 1.21 16.68
CA ILE A 153 -2.11 1.41 16.58
C ILE A 153 -1.42 1.07 17.91
N SER A 154 -2.01 1.45 19.04
CA SER A 154 -1.48 1.10 20.38
C SER A 154 -1.43 -0.42 20.58
N LYS A 155 -2.43 -1.16 20.11
CA LYS A 155 -2.42 -2.64 20.12
C LYS A 155 -1.27 -3.21 19.30
N LEU A 156 -0.96 -2.61 18.14
CA LEU A 156 0.19 -3.02 17.34
C LEU A 156 1.50 -2.82 18.13
N VAL A 157 1.68 -1.65 18.75
CA VAL A 157 2.86 -1.34 19.58
C VAL A 157 3.00 -2.33 20.74
N ASP A 158 1.90 -2.64 21.43
CA ASP A 158 1.89 -3.63 22.53
C ASP A 158 2.22 -5.05 22.04
N ALA A 159 1.77 -5.41 20.84
CA ALA A 159 2.15 -6.66 20.22
C ALA A 159 3.65 -6.67 19.88
N MET A 160 4.18 -5.60 19.29
CA MET A 160 5.60 -5.48 18.93
C MET A 160 6.50 -5.64 20.17
N LYS A 161 6.14 -5.06 21.31
CA LYS A 161 6.85 -5.22 22.60
C LYS A 161 6.93 -6.69 23.07
N LYS A 162 6.01 -7.54 22.63
CA LYS A 162 5.90 -8.96 23.02
C LYS A 162 6.50 -9.94 22.00
N LEU A 163 7.00 -9.43 20.87
CA LEU A 163 7.60 -10.26 19.81
C LEU A 163 9.06 -10.67 20.09
N VAL A 164 9.46 -10.70 21.33
CA VAL A 164 10.83 -11.07 21.76
C VAL A 164 11.07 -12.57 21.64
#